data_2692a70bc1cdd85d866be3ae25c23c6f
#
_entry.id   2692a70bc1cdd85d866be3ae25c23c6f
#
_cell.length_a   1.000
_cell.length_b   1.000
_cell.length_c   1.000
_cell.angle_alpha   90.00
_cell.angle_beta   90.00
_cell.angle_gamma   90.00
#
_symmetry.space_group_name_H-M   'P 1'
#
loop_
_entity.id
_entity.type
_entity.pdbx_description
1 polymer ?
#
loop_
_entity_poly.entity_id
_entity_poly.type
_entity_poly.pdbx_seq_one_letter_code
_entity_poly.pdbx_strand_id
1 'polypeptide(L)'
;MSRTDKTDPELAHRLSRRGMLGVAAGATVAALLGTAAAPAQAAAGTEAAAAGKGRGRPVLPPGRLGIQLYSLRDKVSTLGFAPVFAELEKYGYDEVEFAGYTQGSAGPITLAQLKRLARDHGLTPIGSHVGYYADDPNAYTFAQNLTKVLDDAQALGLKHIGTAAGPFRYGTTVDAMKRAAHEFNTYGAAAKARGMKFYQHNHSEEFSFATDDPKVRLYDVLLRETDPRLVYLEMDIFWAYVAQFRFSKRPDGTSAPFEPLDYVLRRPDRYPLFHVKDGESDPSNPFGYRMTDVGDGDIDYQKFISAVTRLKGHRLAHHWQAEHDNPAESFTFARRSSEHLHSLREKC
;
A
#
# COMPACT_ATOMS: atom_id res chain seq x y z
N MET A 1 22.98 -3.67 42.18
CA MET A 1 22.74 -4.77 41.21
C MET A 1 21.69 -4.27 40.21
N SER A 2 22.19 -3.74 39.12
CA SER A 2 21.35 -3.10 38.06
C SER A 2 21.24 -4.11 36.93
N ARG A 3 19.99 -4.46 36.56
CA ARG A 3 19.68 -5.18 35.31
C ARG A 3 19.39 -4.14 34.25
N THR A 4 20.30 -3.98 33.34
CA THR A 4 20.10 -3.23 32.08
C THR A 4 19.30 -4.10 31.13
N ASP A 5 18.09 -3.66 30.84
CA ASP A 5 17.24 -4.21 29.77
C ASP A 5 17.81 -3.72 28.43
N LYS A 6 18.42 -4.66 27.69
CA LYS A 6 18.90 -4.40 26.32
C LYS A 6 17.77 -4.72 25.38
N THR A 7 17.11 -3.69 24.85
CA THR A 7 16.27 -3.82 23.66
C THR A 7 17.15 -4.25 22.48
N ASP A 8 16.87 -5.45 21.99
CA ASP A 8 17.64 -6.13 20.95
C ASP A 8 17.33 -5.51 19.56
N PRO A 9 18.32 -4.91 18.88
CA PRO A 9 18.12 -4.37 17.52
C PRO A 9 17.85 -5.44 16.45
N GLU A 10 18.06 -6.71 16.76
CA GLU A 10 17.83 -7.82 15.82
C GLU A 10 16.35 -8.11 15.55
N LEU A 11 15.42 -7.66 16.39
CA LEU A 11 14.00 -7.97 16.20
C LEU A 11 13.40 -7.24 14.99
N ALA A 12 13.80 -6.00 14.75
CA ALA A 12 13.37 -5.21 13.58
C ALA A 12 13.95 -5.79 12.26
N HIS A 13 15.14 -6.38 12.31
CA HIS A 13 15.79 -7.01 11.16
C HIS A 13 15.23 -8.41 10.83
N ARG A 14 14.68 -9.11 11.82
CA ARG A 14 14.14 -10.48 11.61
C ARG A 14 12.79 -10.51 10.91
N LEU A 15 11.98 -9.48 10.99
CA LEU A 15 10.71 -9.40 10.29
C LEU A 15 10.86 -9.07 8.78
N SER A 16 11.99 -8.47 8.37
CA SER A 16 12.26 -8.12 6.97
C SER A 16 12.88 -9.28 6.16
N ARG A 17 13.51 -10.29 6.79
CA ARG A 17 14.28 -11.33 6.10
C ARG A 17 13.66 -12.74 6.06
N ARG A 18 12.53 -13.00 6.70
CA ARG A 18 11.92 -14.34 6.75
C ARG A 18 10.84 -14.62 5.69
N GLY A 19 10.59 -13.71 4.76
CA GLY A 19 9.63 -13.88 3.67
C GLY A 19 10.18 -14.47 2.37
N MET A 20 11.47 -14.75 2.26
CA MET A 20 12.06 -15.21 1.01
C MET A 20 12.93 -16.46 1.19
N LEU A 21 12.40 -17.60 1.54
CA LEU A 21 13.04 -18.88 1.20
C LEU A 21 12.12 -20.07 1.53
N GLY A 22 11.72 -20.76 0.49
CA GLY A 22 11.64 -22.21 0.42
C GLY A 22 10.41 -22.90 0.94
N VAL A 23 9.64 -23.50 0.05
CA VAL A 23 9.36 -24.95 0.10
C VAL A 23 9.11 -25.45 -1.33
N ALA A 24 10.00 -26.28 -1.79
CA ALA A 24 9.78 -27.23 -2.87
C ALA A 24 9.61 -28.63 -2.23
N ALA A 25 8.50 -29.28 -2.52
CA ALA A 25 8.29 -30.74 -2.48
C ALA A 25 6.82 -30.97 -2.84
N GLY A 26 6.50 -31.58 -3.83
CA GLY A 26 6.51 -32.78 -4.57
C GLY A 26 5.50 -33.79 -4.03
N ALA A 27 4.40 -34.08 -4.80
CA ALA A 27 3.77 -35.41 -4.78
C ALA A 27 2.70 -35.53 -5.91
N THR A 28 3.06 -36.28 -6.88
CA THR A 28 2.43 -37.37 -7.67
C THR A 28 0.91 -37.38 -7.91
N VAL A 29 0.63 -37.46 -9.19
CA VAL A 29 -0.46 -37.92 -10.03
C VAL A 29 -1.26 -39.12 -9.52
N ALA A 30 -2.60 -39.05 -9.69
CA ALA A 30 -3.42 -40.19 -10.06
C ALA A 30 -4.54 -39.74 -11.00
N ALA A 31 -4.52 -40.24 -12.21
CA ALA A 31 -5.55 -40.10 -13.22
C ALA A 31 -6.66 -41.13 -12.99
N LEU A 32 -7.93 -40.72 -13.15
CA LEU A 32 -9.03 -41.67 -13.47
C LEU A 32 -9.96 -41.01 -14.49
N LEU A 33 -10.11 -41.73 -15.58
CA LEU A 33 -11.01 -41.49 -16.72
C LEU A 33 -12.48 -41.83 -16.32
N GLY A 34 -13.43 -41.07 -16.85
CA GLY A 34 -14.83 -41.44 -16.75
C GLY A 34 -15.80 -40.49 -17.43
N THR A 35 -16.02 -40.76 -18.74
CA THR A 35 -17.27 -40.67 -19.55
C THR A 35 -18.11 -39.37 -19.59
N ALA A 36 -18.37 -39.00 -20.81
CA ALA A 36 -19.17 -37.91 -21.35
C ALA A 36 -20.69 -38.08 -21.10
N ALA A 37 -21.37 -36.96 -20.86
CA ALA A 37 -22.75 -36.71 -21.25
C ALA A 37 -22.95 -35.22 -21.51
N ALA A 38 -23.39 -34.84 -22.69
CA ALA A 38 -23.79 -33.50 -23.12
C ALA A 38 -25.33 -33.41 -23.14
N PRO A 39 -25.93 -32.23 -23.52
CA PRO A 39 -26.05 -31.04 -22.71
C PRO A 39 -27.54 -30.71 -22.42
N ALA A 40 -27.81 -30.00 -21.35
CA ALA A 40 -29.09 -29.31 -21.17
C ALA A 40 -28.81 -27.81 -21.15
N GLN A 41 -29.30 -27.11 -22.15
CA GLN A 41 -29.40 -25.65 -22.17
C GLN A 41 -30.37 -25.19 -21.08
N ALA A 42 -29.85 -24.54 -20.07
CA ALA A 42 -30.67 -23.73 -19.15
C ALA A 42 -30.33 -22.27 -19.39
N ALA A 43 -31.35 -21.48 -19.68
CA ALA A 43 -31.27 -20.07 -19.91
C ALA A 43 -30.64 -19.36 -18.71
N ALA A 44 -29.51 -18.67 -18.95
CA ALA A 44 -28.91 -17.80 -17.95
C ALA A 44 -29.77 -16.54 -17.82
N GLY A 45 -30.60 -16.55 -16.80
CA GLY A 45 -31.16 -15.30 -16.29
C GLY A 45 -30.04 -14.52 -15.62
N THR A 46 -29.70 -13.37 -16.15
CA THR A 46 -28.83 -12.39 -15.52
C THR A 46 -29.57 -11.82 -14.31
N GLU A 47 -29.43 -12.44 -13.16
CA GLU A 47 -29.66 -11.76 -11.88
C GLU A 47 -28.46 -10.86 -11.62
N ALA A 48 -28.53 -9.62 -12.09
CA ALA A 48 -27.74 -8.53 -11.56
C ALA A 48 -28.09 -8.42 -10.08
N ALA A 49 -27.14 -8.76 -9.21
CA ALA A 49 -27.27 -8.57 -7.77
C ALA A 49 -27.66 -7.10 -7.55
N ALA A 50 -28.89 -6.88 -7.11
CA ALA A 50 -29.39 -5.58 -6.70
C ALA A 50 -28.65 -5.19 -5.41
N ALA A 51 -27.50 -4.56 -5.56
CA ALA A 51 -26.86 -3.81 -4.48
C ALA A 51 -27.91 -2.78 -4.02
N GLY A 52 -28.38 -2.93 -2.77
CA GLY A 52 -29.37 -2.05 -2.18
C GLY A 52 -28.95 -0.61 -2.39
N LYS A 53 -29.77 0.16 -3.11
CA LYS A 53 -29.56 1.60 -3.38
C LYS A 53 -29.67 2.34 -2.05
N GLY A 54 -28.56 2.40 -1.29
CA GLY A 54 -28.42 3.30 -0.15
C GLY A 54 -28.69 4.73 -0.63
N ARG A 55 -29.48 5.49 0.11
CA ARG A 55 -29.69 6.91 -0.16
C ARG A 55 -28.37 7.64 0.13
N GLY A 56 -27.79 8.30 -0.85
CA GLY A 56 -26.55 9.08 -0.73
C GLY A 56 -25.61 8.89 -1.93
N ARG A 57 -24.69 9.83 -2.10
CA ARG A 57 -23.65 9.72 -3.13
C ARG A 57 -22.58 8.73 -2.69
N PRO A 58 -21.93 8.01 -3.63
CA PRO A 58 -20.73 7.24 -3.30
C PRO A 58 -19.67 8.13 -2.65
N VAL A 59 -19.01 7.62 -1.64
CA VAL A 59 -17.91 8.31 -0.95
C VAL A 59 -16.63 8.27 -1.78
N LEU A 60 -16.37 7.13 -2.41
CA LEU A 60 -15.24 6.98 -3.32
C LEU A 60 -15.52 7.67 -4.65
N PRO A 61 -14.61 8.51 -5.14
CA PRO A 61 -14.72 9.05 -6.50
C PRO A 61 -14.64 7.92 -7.54
N PRO A 62 -15.44 7.97 -8.60
CA PRO A 62 -15.38 6.99 -9.68
C PRO A 62 -13.98 6.90 -10.31
N GLY A 63 -13.54 5.69 -10.64
CA GLY A 63 -12.26 5.46 -11.28
C GLY A 63 -11.05 5.64 -10.35
N ARG A 64 -11.25 5.52 -9.01
CA ARG A 64 -10.20 5.81 -8.01
C ARG A 64 -10.00 4.70 -7.00
N LEU A 65 -10.68 3.58 -7.14
CA LEU A 65 -10.45 2.40 -6.32
C LEU A 65 -9.38 1.55 -6.97
N GLY A 66 -8.29 1.35 -6.26
CA GLY A 66 -7.20 0.48 -6.66
C GLY A 66 -6.89 -0.58 -5.60
N ILE A 67 -5.88 -1.38 -5.90
CA ILE A 67 -5.34 -2.39 -5.00
C ILE A 67 -3.82 -2.42 -5.09
N GLN A 68 -3.15 -2.52 -3.93
CA GLN A 68 -1.72 -2.81 -3.88
C GLN A 68 -1.51 -4.32 -4.06
N LEU A 69 -0.75 -4.68 -5.10
CA LEU A 69 -0.56 -6.08 -5.51
C LEU A 69 0.29 -6.90 -4.53
N TYR A 70 0.88 -6.29 -3.52
CA TYR A 70 1.51 -7.03 -2.42
C TYR A 70 0.52 -7.96 -1.72
N SER A 71 -0.74 -7.56 -1.60
CA SER A 71 -1.81 -8.39 -1.04
C SER A 71 -2.11 -9.65 -1.86
N LEU A 72 -1.80 -9.62 -3.16
CA LEU A 72 -2.05 -10.70 -4.12
C LEU A 72 -0.76 -11.38 -4.60
N ARG A 73 0.38 -11.15 -3.91
CA ARG A 73 1.70 -11.65 -4.34
C ARG A 73 1.77 -13.18 -4.49
N ASP A 74 0.99 -13.91 -3.69
CA ASP A 74 0.84 -15.36 -3.79
C ASP A 74 0.19 -15.76 -5.13
N LYS A 75 -0.88 -15.07 -5.52
CA LYS A 75 -1.61 -15.30 -6.78
C LYS A 75 -0.79 -14.83 -7.99
N VAL A 76 -0.17 -13.65 -7.89
CA VAL A 76 0.75 -13.16 -8.94
C VAL A 76 1.91 -14.13 -9.16
N SER A 77 2.49 -14.65 -8.07
CA SER A 77 3.60 -15.61 -8.17
C SER A 77 3.21 -16.95 -8.77
N THR A 78 2.00 -17.44 -8.50
CA THR A 78 1.57 -18.80 -8.90
C THR A 78 0.78 -18.81 -10.21
N LEU A 79 -0.08 -17.80 -10.44
CA LEU A 79 -0.99 -17.75 -11.58
C LEU A 79 -0.54 -16.74 -12.65
N GLY A 80 0.29 -15.77 -12.28
CA GLY A 80 0.67 -14.64 -13.13
C GLY A 80 -0.30 -13.46 -13.06
N PHE A 81 0.10 -12.34 -13.68
CA PHE A 81 -0.70 -11.12 -13.68
C PHE A 81 -2.02 -11.25 -14.45
N ALA A 82 -2.08 -12.02 -15.54
CA ALA A 82 -3.28 -12.08 -16.37
C ALA A 82 -4.52 -12.62 -15.63
N PRO A 83 -4.49 -13.77 -14.94
CA PRO A 83 -5.61 -14.24 -14.13
C PRO A 83 -5.93 -13.30 -12.95
N VAL A 84 -4.90 -12.71 -12.33
CA VAL A 84 -5.10 -11.76 -11.23
C VAL A 84 -5.85 -10.53 -11.72
N PHE A 85 -5.46 -9.94 -12.85
CA PHE A 85 -6.14 -8.77 -13.41
C PHE A 85 -7.57 -9.08 -13.85
N ALA A 86 -7.82 -10.28 -14.38
CA ALA A 86 -9.17 -10.73 -14.73
C ALA A 86 -10.09 -10.81 -13.49
N GLU A 87 -9.57 -11.22 -12.33
CA GLU A 87 -10.35 -11.20 -11.09
C GLU A 87 -10.55 -9.77 -10.57
N LEU A 88 -9.53 -8.91 -10.63
CA LEU A 88 -9.64 -7.51 -10.20
C LEU A 88 -10.66 -6.72 -11.04
N GLU A 89 -10.70 -6.95 -12.36
CA GLU A 89 -11.73 -6.40 -13.25
C GLU A 89 -13.14 -6.81 -12.79
N LYS A 90 -13.36 -8.10 -12.50
CA LYS A 90 -14.66 -8.61 -12.00
C LYS A 90 -15.06 -8.00 -10.65
N TYR A 91 -14.06 -7.72 -9.81
CA TYR A 91 -14.30 -7.10 -8.49
C TYR A 91 -14.51 -5.59 -8.58
N GLY A 92 -14.34 -4.98 -9.76
CA GLY A 92 -14.59 -3.56 -9.98
C GLY A 92 -13.46 -2.63 -9.54
N TYR A 93 -12.22 -3.12 -9.53
CA TYR A 93 -11.07 -2.24 -9.37
C TYR A 93 -10.78 -1.45 -10.64
N ASP A 94 -10.40 -0.18 -10.48
CA ASP A 94 -10.02 0.73 -11.58
C ASP A 94 -8.50 0.85 -11.73
N GLU A 95 -7.76 0.63 -10.64
CA GLU A 95 -6.34 0.93 -10.53
C GLU A 95 -5.56 -0.22 -9.89
N VAL A 96 -4.27 -0.31 -10.23
CA VAL A 96 -3.33 -1.22 -9.57
C VAL A 96 -2.06 -0.48 -9.19
N GLU A 97 -1.56 -0.78 -8.01
CA GLU A 97 -0.24 -0.40 -7.56
C GLU A 97 0.65 -1.64 -7.49
N PHE A 98 1.84 -1.57 -8.08
CA PHE A 98 2.75 -2.70 -8.17
C PHE A 98 3.63 -2.85 -6.92
N ALA A 99 3.86 -4.11 -6.52
CA ALA A 99 4.88 -4.52 -5.55
C ALA A 99 6.04 -5.27 -6.26
N GLY A 100 6.42 -4.83 -7.44
CA GLY A 100 7.36 -5.46 -8.33
C GLY A 100 6.71 -5.88 -9.65
N TYR A 101 7.55 -6.29 -10.62
CA TYR A 101 7.14 -6.53 -12.01
C TYR A 101 7.36 -7.94 -12.47
N THR A 102 7.63 -8.87 -11.55
CA THR A 102 7.82 -10.29 -11.84
C THR A 102 6.63 -11.10 -11.35
N GLN A 103 6.41 -12.27 -11.97
CA GLN A 103 5.31 -13.16 -11.64
C GLN A 103 5.76 -14.56 -11.20
N GLY A 104 6.97 -14.66 -10.63
CA GLY A 104 7.47 -15.88 -9.98
C GLY A 104 7.39 -17.12 -10.84
N SER A 105 6.73 -18.16 -10.33
CA SER A 105 6.60 -19.47 -11.02
C SER A 105 5.69 -19.45 -12.26
N ALA A 106 4.89 -18.39 -12.45
CA ALA A 106 4.10 -18.21 -13.68
C ALA A 106 4.96 -17.85 -14.91
N GLY A 107 6.27 -17.68 -14.71
CA GLY A 107 7.23 -17.47 -15.79
C GLY A 107 7.56 -16.00 -16.05
N PRO A 108 8.37 -15.71 -17.06
CA PRO A 108 8.81 -14.35 -17.36
C PRO A 108 7.69 -13.50 -17.96
N ILE A 109 7.73 -12.22 -17.67
CA ILE A 109 6.87 -11.21 -18.29
C ILE A 109 7.69 -9.94 -18.58
N THR A 110 7.43 -9.29 -19.70
CA THR A 110 8.03 -7.99 -20.02
C THR A 110 7.14 -6.85 -19.55
N LEU A 111 7.72 -5.66 -19.29
CA LEU A 111 6.95 -4.47 -18.92
C LEU A 111 5.90 -4.09 -19.98
N ALA A 112 6.23 -4.29 -21.25
CA ALA A 112 5.30 -4.04 -22.35
C ALA A 112 4.09 -4.99 -22.34
N GLN A 113 4.30 -6.28 -21.99
CA GLN A 113 3.21 -7.23 -21.78
C GLN A 113 2.38 -6.86 -20.56
N LEU A 114 3.02 -6.55 -19.44
CA LEU A 114 2.37 -6.17 -18.20
C LEU A 114 1.48 -4.92 -18.37
N LYS A 115 2.00 -3.90 -19.06
CA LYS A 115 1.23 -2.70 -19.42
C LYS A 115 -0.01 -3.02 -20.28
N ARG A 116 0.16 -3.91 -21.28
CA ARG A 116 -0.97 -4.34 -22.13
C ARG A 116 -2.02 -5.09 -21.32
N LEU A 117 -1.60 -6.03 -20.46
CA LEU A 117 -2.51 -6.77 -19.59
C LEU A 117 -3.35 -5.85 -18.71
N ALA A 118 -2.71 -4.87 -18.04
CA ALA A 118 -3.46 -3.91 -17.23
C ALA A 118 -4.52 -3.18 -18.05
N ARG A 119 -4.13 -2.65 -19.21
CA ARG A 119 -5.06 -1.96 -20.11
C ARG A 119 -6.20 -2.86 -20.60
N ASP A 120 -5.87 -4.12 -20.99
CA ASP A 120 -6.84 -5.06 -21.59
C ASP A 120 -7.89 -5.49 -20.55
N HIS A 121 -7.60 -5.37 -19.25
CA HIS A 121 -8.52 -5.55 -18.11
C HIS A 121 -9.05 -4.25 -17.52
N GLY A 122 -8.92 -3.12 -18.22
CA GLY A 122 -9.43 -1.83 -17.76
C GLY A 122 -8.73 -1.24 -16.54
N LEU A 123 -7.59 -1.82 -16.13
CA LEU A 123 -6.83 -1.39 -14.94
C LEU A 123 -5.80 -0.32 -15.31
N THR A 124 -5.75 0.75 -14.53
CA THR A 124 -4.74 1.80 -14.66
C THR A 124 -3.57 1.54 -13.72
N PRO A 125 -2.34 1.32 -14.22
CA PRO A 125 -1.14 1.31 -13.40
C PRO A 125 -0.92 2.68 -12.76
N ILE A 126 -1.20 2.84 -11.46
CA ILE A 126 -1.14 4.14 -10.79
C ILE A 126 0.19 4.41 -10.12
N GLY A 127 0.83 3.39 -9.59
CA GLY A 127 2.07 3.49 -8.83
C GLY A 127 2.82 2.18 -8.70
N SER A 128 3.97 2.23 -8.05
CA SER A 128 4.74 1.05 -7.66
C SER A 128 5.62 1.33 -6.46
N HIS A 129 5.70 0.36 -5.55
CA HIS A 129 6.71 0.34 -4.51
C HIS A 129 8.03 -0.24 -5.01
N VAL A 130 9.12 0.46 -4.73
CA VAL A 130 10.50 0.03 -4.99
C VAL A 130 11.32 0.22 -3.72
N GLY A 131 12.31 -0.62 -3.48
CA GLY A 131 13.19 -0.49 -2.33
C GLY A 131 13.90 0.85 -2.27
N TYR A 132 14.08 1.41 -1.06
CA TYR A 132 14.81 2.66 -0.88
C TYR A 132 16.31 2.45 -1.07
N TYR A 133 16.89 1.48 -0.35
CA TYR A 133 18.30 1.13 -0.39
C TYR A 133 18.52 -0.34 -0.07
N ALA A 134 19.69 -0.85 -0.39
CA ALA A 134 20.17 -2.17 -0.01
C ALA A 134 21.70 -2.16 0.10
N ASP A 135 22.28 -3.19 0.74
CA ASP A 135 23.73 -3.37 0.84
C ASP A 135 24.34 -3.82 -0.50
N ASP A 136 23.59 -4.55 -1.33
CA ASP A 136 24.01 -4.93 -2.67
C ASP A 136 24.03 -3.72 -3.60
N PRO A 137 25.20 -3.34 -4.15
CA PRO A 137 25.30 -2.19 -5.06
C PRO A 137 24.50 -2.35 -6.37
N ASN A 138 24.13 -3.58 -6.73
CA ASN A 138 23.35 -3.88 -7.93
C ASN A 138 21.83 -4.03 -7.64
N ALA A 139 21.41 -3.84 -6.40
CA ALA A 139 20.01 -3.99 -6.01
C ALA A 139 19.09 -3.04 -6.79
N TYR A 140 17.89 -3.52 -7.11
CA TYR A 140 16.86 -2.71 -7.75
C TYR A 140 16.18 -1.80 -6.72
N THR A 141 16.85 -0.68 -6.42
CA THR A 141 16.39 0.32 -5.43
C THR A 141 16.64 1.73 -5.94
N PHE A 142 16.03 2.72 -5.28
CA PHE A 142 16.27 4.12 -5.60
C PHE A 142 17.73 4.53 -5.39
N ALA A 143 18.36 4.06 -4.32
CA ALA A 143 19.73 4.43 -3.99
C ALA A 143 20.76 3.82 -4.93
N GLN A 144 20.55 2.61 -5.44
CA GLN A 144 21.50 1.90 -6.28
C GLN A 144 21.23 2.04 -7.78
N ASN A 145 19.96 2.03 -8.19
CA ASN A 145 19.58 1.96 -9.61
C ASN A 145 18.47 2.95 -10.02
N LEU A 146 18.56 4.21 -9.56
CA LEU A 146 17.54 5.24 -9.79
C LEU A 146 17.10 5.35 -11.24
N THR A 147 18.06 5.38 -12.19
CA THR A 147 17.76 5.52 -13.62
C THR A 147 16.89 4.37 -14.10
N LYS A 148 17.29 3.11 -13.81
CA LYS A 148 16.52 1.93 -14.23
C LYS A 148 15.13 1.88 -13.58
N VAL A 149 15.02 2.22 -12.29
CA VAL A 149 13.74 2.29 -11.58
C VAL A 149 12.79 3.25 -12.28
N LEU A 150 13.27 4.44 -12.62
CA LEU A 150 12.45 5.46 -13.29
C LEU A 150 12.14 5.11 -14.75
N ASP A 151 13.06 4.47 -15.47
CA ASP A 151 12.84 4.04 -16.85
C ASP A 151 11.79 2.92 -16.92
N ASP A 152 11.85 1.96 -16.01
CA ASP A 152 10.86 0.88 -15.93
C ASP A 152 9.46 1.43 -15.55
N ALA A 153 9.39 2.36 -14.59
CA ALA A 153 8.15 3.03 -14.23
C ALA A 153 7.54 3.81 -15.41
N GLN A 154 8.37 4.51 -16.17
CA GLN A 154 7.95 5.24 -17.37
C GLN A 154 7.48 4.30 -18.49
N ALA A 155 8.15 3.15 -18.69
CA ALA A 155 7.75 2.14 -19.65
C ALA A 155 6.36 1.56 -19.34
N LEU A 156 6.06 1.33 -18.05
CA LEU A 156 4.72 0.94 -17.58
C LEU A 156 3.68 2.06 -17.70
N GLY A 157 4.13 3.32 -17.76
CA GLY A 157 3.26 4.49 -17.82
C GLY A 157 2.76 4.96 -16.46
N LEU A 158 3.49 4.63 -15.39
CA LEU A 158 3.16 5.02 -14.03
C LEU A 158 3.13 6.53 -13.88
N LYS A 159 2.21 7.01 -13.05
CA LYS A 159 2.13 8.42 -12.64
C LYS A 159 2.83 8.69 -11.32
N HIS A 160 2.96 7.66 -10.51
CA HIS A 160 3.60 7.70 -9.21
C HIS A 160 4.63 6.57 -9.11
N ILE A 161 5.72 6.81 -8.42
CA ILE A 161 6.75 5.82 -8.11
C ILE A 161 7.29 6.14 -6.72
N GLY A 162 7.36 5.15 -5.85
CA GLY A 162 7.74 5.42 -4.47
C GLY A 162 8.30 4.23 -3.73
N THR A 163 8.48 4.41 -2.43
CA THR A 163 9.02 3.38 -1.56
C THR A 163 8.18 3.20 -0.31
N ALA A 164 7.94 1.91 0.04
CA ALA A 164 7.40 1.52 1.34
C ALA A 164 8.50 1.29 2.40
N ALA A 165 9.77 1.36 2.00
CA ALA A 165 10.85 1.30 2.98
C ALA A 165 10.90 2.62 3.77
N GLY A 166 10.95 2.50 5.11
CA GLY A 166 11.04 3.66 5.99
C GLY A 166 12.31 4.49 5.73
N PRO A 167 12.30 5.78 6.06
CA PRO A 167 13.40 6.72 5.81
C PRO A 167 14.59 6.53 6.77
N PHE A 168 14.84 5.29 7.21
CA PHE A 168 15.74 4.96 8.31
C PHE A 168 17.14 4.50 7.90
N ARG A 169 17.51 4.72 6.64
CA ARG A 169 18.84 4.36 6.11
C ARG A 169 20.00 4.86 6.98
N TYR A 170 19.85 6.04 7.58
CA TYR A 170 20.88 6.68 8.40
C TYR A 170 20.58 6.62 9.90
N GLY A 171 19.54 5.90 10.32
CA GLY A 171 19.05 5.82 11.69
C GLY A 171 17.83 6.72 11.95
N THR A 172 17.57 6.97 13.23
CA THR A 172 16.34 7.64 13.72
C THR A 172 16.63 8.93 14.47
N THR A 173 17.77 9.59 14.22
CA THR A 173 18.04 10.95 14.70
C THR A 173 17.40 12.00 13.79
N VAL A 174 17.26 13.22 14.27
CA VAL A 174 16.77 14.35 13.46
C VAL A 174 17.63 14.53 12.21
N ASP A 175 18.95 14.48 12.35
CA ASP A 175 19.86 14.67 11.21
C ASP A 175 19.85 13.46 10.24
N ALA A 176 19.64 12.25 10.74
CA ALA A 176 19.44 11.07 9.90
C ALA A 176 18.19 11.24 9.00
N MET A 177 17.10 11.73 9.57
CA MET A 177 15.86 12.00 8.83
C MET A 177 16.03 13.12 7.79
N LYS A 178 16.77 14.19 8.12
CA LYS A 178 17.09 15.25 7.13
C LYS A 178 17.90 14.70 5.95
N ARG A 179 18.86 13.81 6.21
CA ARG A 179 19.65 13.17 5.13
C ARG A 179 18.75 12.32 4.23
N ALA A 180 17.85 11.52 4.79
CA ALA A 180 16.88 10.73 4.01
C ALA A 180 15.95 11.65 3.20
N ALA A 181 15.43 12.72 3.80
CA ALA A 181 14.61 13.72 3.11
C ALA A 181 15.33 14.39 1.93
N HIS A 182 16.62 14.67 2.06
CA HIS A 182 17.43 15.20 0.97
C HIS A 182 17.56 14.22 -0.20
N GLU A 183 17.76 12.92 0.09
CA GLU A 183 17.76 11.90 -0.97
C GLU A 183 16.38 11.79 -1.64
N PHE A 184 15.29 11.84 -0.86
CA PHE A 184 13.93 11.81 -1.41
C PHE A 184 13.65 13.04 -2.30
N ASN A 185 14.15 14.23 -1.95
CA ASN A 185 14.08 15.40 -2.82
C ASN A 185 14.83 15.16 -4.15
N THR A 186 15.97 14.48 -4.10
CA THR A 186 16.75 14.12 -5.31
C THR A 186 15.97 13.14 -6.19
N TYR A 187 15.38 12.09 -5.60
CA TYR A 187 14.56 11.11 -6.33
C TYR A 187 13.29 11.77 -6.89
N GLY A 188 12.68 12.67 -6.10
CA GLY A 188 11.53 13.45 -6.54
C GLY A 188 11.81 14.36 -7.72
N ALA A 189 12.97 15.02 -7.74
CA ALA A 189 13.40 15.83 -8.87
C ALA A 189 13.61 14.98 -10.13
N ALA A 190 14.25 13.81 -9.99
CA ALA A 190 14.47 12.89 -11.10
C ALA A 190 13.17 12.28 -11.64
N ALA A 191 12.22 11.91 -10.77
CA ALA A 191 10.90 11.42 -11.16
C ALA A 191 10.09 12.52 -11.87
N LYS A 192 10.10 13.75 -11.34
CA LYS A 192 9.43 14.91 -11.94
C LYS A 192 9.94 15.24 -13.33
N ALA A 193 11.24 15.11 -13.57
CA ALA A 193 11.84 15.32 -14.90
C ALA A 193 11.30 14.31 -15.94
N ARG A 194 10.76 13.16 -15.50
CA ARG A 194 10.10 12.15 -16.33
C ARG A 194 8.56 12.22 -16.30
N GLY A 195 8.00 13.28 -15.72
CA GLY A 195 6.54 13.50 -15.62
C GLY A 195 5.85 12.60 -14.56
N MET A 196 6.60 12.06 -13.61
CA MET A 196 6.12 11.25 -12.50
C MET A 196 6.23 11.99 -11.17
N LYS A 197 5.49 11.53 -10.17
CA LYS A 197 5.60 11.96 -8.77
C LYS A 197 6.31 10.89 -7.96
N PHE A 198 7.33 11.27 -7.21
CA PHE A 198 7.93 10.41 -6.19
C PHE A 198 7.12 10.49 -4.91
N TYR A 199 6.88 9.35 -4.25
CA TYR A 199 6.20 9.29 -2.96
C TYR A 199 6.91 8.38 -1.95
N GLN A 200 6.72 8.68 -0.67
CA GLN A 200 7.08 7.82 0.45
C GLN A 200 5.79 7.31 1.12
N HIS A 201 5.72 6.00 1.30
CA HIS A 201 4.67 5.31 2.04
C HIS A 201 5.10 5.14 3.50
N ASN A 202 4.19 5.37 4.44
CA ASN A 202 4.47 5.18 5.86
C ASN A 202 4.01 3.81 6.37
N HIS A 203 4.77 3.31 7.33
CA HIS A 203 4.29 2.40 8.37
C HIS A 203 4.09 3.18 9.69
N SER A 204 4.03 2.47 10.81
CA SER A 204 3.85 3.12 12.11
C SER A 204 5.13 3.79 12.62
N GLU A 205 6.29 3.26 12.28
CA GLU A 205 7.60 3.67 12.80
C GLU A 205 7.97 5.10 12.43
N GLU A 206 7.52 5.60 11.30
CA GLU A 206 7.73 6.98 10.85
C GLU A 206 7.12 7.99 11.80
N PHE A 207 6.10 7.59 12.57
CA PHE A 207 5.46 8.44 13.57
C PHE A 207 6.12 8.36 14.96
N SER A 208 7.19 7.57 15.12
CA SER A 208 7.97 7.54 16.36
C SER A 208 8.74 8.84 16.59
N PHE A 209 9.47 8.90 17.68
CA PHE A 209 10.24 10.10 18.05
C PHE A 209 11.73 9.90 17.75
N ALA A 210 12.41 11.02 17.45
CA ALA A 210 13.84 11.03 17.23
C ALA A 210 14.60 10.57 18.48
N THR A 211 15.66 9.76 18.25
CA THR A 211 16.46 9.21 19.38
C THR A 211 17.36 10.25 20.04
N ASP A 212 17.71 11.31 19.32
CA ASP A 212 18.51 12.45 19.81
C ASP A 212 17.64 13.61 20.35
N ASP A 213 16.35 13.69 19.96
CA ASP A 213 15.37 14.64 20.51
C ASP A 213 13.98 13.99 20.62
N PRO A 214 13.64 13.40 21.77
CA PRO A 214 12.38 12.69 21.96
C PRO A 214 11.13 13.58 21.93
N LYS A 215 11.26 14.89 21.77
CA LYS A 215 10.15 15.82 21.54
C LYS A 215 9.77 15.92 20.05
N VAL A 216 10.65 15.49 19.15
CA VAL A 216 10.50 15.61 17.71
C VAL A 216 10.00 14.29 17.11
N ARG A 217 8.84 14.34 16.45
CA ARG A 217 8.30 13.21 15.70
C ARG A 217 9.01 13.10 14.35
N LEU A 218 9.45 11.92 13.97
CA LEU A 218 10.22 11.70 12.74
C LEU A 218 9.41 12.05 11.48
N TYR A 219 8.10 11.76 11.47
CA TYR A 219 7.22 12.11 10.37
C TYR A 219 7.13 13.62 10.14
N ASP A 220 7.14 14.42 11.22
CA ASP A 220 7.14 15.89 11.12
C ASP A 220 8.45 16.42 10.52
N VAL A 221 9.59 15.74 10.81
CA VAL A 221 10.88 16.07 10.17
C VAL A 221 10.79 15.80 8.67
N LEU A 222 10.31 14.62 8.28
CA LEU A 222 10.16 14.26 6.87
C LEU A 222 9.28 15.26 6.11
N LEU A 223 8.13 15.62 6.69
CA LEU A 223 7.22 16.62 6.10
C LEU A 223 7.87 17.99 5.91
N ARG A 224 8.67 18.42 6.88
CA ARG A 224 9.31 19.74 6.88
C ARG A 224 10.48 19.82 5.93
N GLU A 225 11.30 18.76 5.85
CA GLU A 225 12.57 18.75 5.11
C GLU A 225 12.41 18.30 3.66
N THR A 226 11.25 17.78 3.27
CA THR A 226 10.96 17.42 1.87
C THR A 226 10.28 18.56 1.12
N ASP A 227 10.73 18.84 -0.12
CA ASP A 227 10.07 19.82 -1.00
C ASP A 227 8.70 19.30 -1.44
N PRO A 228 7.59 20.00 -1.14
CA PRO A 228 6.24 19.57 -1.48
C PRO A 228 5.95 19.49 -3.00
N ARG A 229 6.84 20.04 -3.83
CA ARG A 229 6.74 19.97 -5.30
C ARG A 229 7.48 18.76 -5.88
N LEU A 230 8.24 18.05 -5.06
CA LEU A 230 9.11 16.94 -5.46
C LEU A 230 8.70 15.62 -4.77
N VAL A 231 8.43 15.67 -3.46
CA VAL A 231 8.12 14.51 -2.65
C VAL A 231 6.66 14.56 -2.23
N TYR A 232 5.95 13.53 -2.56
CA TYR A 232 4.58 13.27 -2.14
C TYR A 232 4.56 12.18 -1.08
N LEU A 233 3.39 11.93 -0.51
CA LEU A 233 3.21 10.91 0.52
C LEU A 233 2.06 10.00 0.11
N GLU A 234 2.23 8.74 0.35
CA GLU A 234 1.16 7.77 0.35
C GLU A 234 0.86 7.44 1.81
N MET A 235 -0.28 7.91 2.33
CA MET A 235 -0.63 7.59 3.70
C MET A 235 -1.25 6.20 3.75
N ASP A 236 -0.55 5.29 4.41
CA ASP A 236 -1.18 4.08 4.93
C ASP A 236 -1.97 4.46 6.17
N ILE A 237 -3.29 4.43 6.03
CA ILE A 237 -4.22 4.88 7.06
C ILE A 237 -4.18 3.94 8.26
N PHE A 238 -4.17 2.62 8.03
CA PHE A 238 -4.10 1.63 9.10
C PHE A 238 -2.82 1.78 9.93
N TRP A 239 -1.66 1.84 9.27
CA TRP A 239 -0.39 2.00 9.97
C TRP A 239 -0.28 3.34 10.69
N ALA A 240 -0.95 4.39 10.22
CA ALA A 240 -1.04 5.65 10.95
C ALA A 240 -1.93 5.55 12.20
N TYR A 241 -3.01 4.74 12.19
CA TYR A 241 -3.80 4.42 13.39
C TYR A 241 -3.03 3.53 14.37
N VAL A 242 -2.29 2.54 13.88
CA VAL A 242 -1.34 1.77 14.71
C VAL A 242 -0.33 2.70 15.38
N ALA A 243 0.20 3.66 14.63
CA ALA A 243 1.12 4.66 15.17
C ALA A 243 0.47 5.56 16.23
N GLN A 244 -0.79 5.95 16.05
CA GLN A 244 -1.54 6.70 17.04
C GLN A 244 -1.65 5.92 18.36
N PHE A 245 -1.86 4.62 18.33
CA PHE A 245 -1.83 3.76 19.50
C PHE A 245 -0.41 3.69 20.11
N ARG A 246 0.61 3.36 19.31
CA ARG A 246 1.98 3.09 19.76
C ARG A 246 2.72 4.35 20.26
N PHE A 247 2.49 5.49 19.61
CA PHE A 247 3.27 6.72 19.80
C PHE A 247 2.43 7.91 20.25
N SER A 248 1.33 7.66 20.98
CA SER A 248 0.53 8.69 21.66
C SER A 248 1.25 9.33 22.85
N LYS A 249 2.35 8.73 23.29
CA LYS A 249 3.22 9.23 24.35
C LYS A 249 4.67 9.29 23.87
N ARG A 250 5.40 10.29 24.35
CA ARG A 250 6.84 10.38 24.17
C ARG A 250 7.57 9.35 25.05
N PRO A 251 8.88 9.11 24.80
CA PRO A 251 9.69 8.23 25.64
C PRO A 251 9.73 8.61 27.13
N ASP A 252 9.53 9.91 27.46
CA ASP A 252 9.45 10.40 28.83
C ASP A 252 8.06 10.22 29.47
N GLY A 253 7.10 9.61 28.75
CA GLY A 253 5.73 9.37 29.20
C GLY A 253 4.78 10.55 28.98
N THR A 254 5.24 11.71 28.52
CA THR A 254 4.38 12.86 28.23
C THR A 254 3.46 12.60 27.03
N SER A 255 2.22 13.08 27.13
CA SER A 255 1.22 12.91 26.07
C SER A 255 1.63 13.62 24.77
N ALA A 256 1.51 12.95 23.66
CA ALA A 256 1.78 13.48 22.34
C ALA A 256 0.81 12.89 21.28
N PRO A 257 -0.51 13.03 21.48
CA PRO A 257 -1.50 12.51 20.57
C PRO A 257 -1.40 13.20 19.20
N PHE A 258 -1.84 12.52 18.18
CA PHE A 258 -2.05 13.06 16.84
C PHE A 258 -3.22 12.36 16.18
N GLU A 259 -3.79 12.97 15.16
CA GLU A 259 -4.87 12.40 14.37
C GLU A 259 -4.37 12.23 12.93
N PRO A 260 -4.37 11.00 12.35
CA PRO A 260 -3.92 10.76 10.99
C PRO A 260 -4.60 11.64 9.96
N LEU A 261 -5.91 11.84 10.09
CA LEU A 261 -6.67 12.69 9.18
C LEU A 261 -6.21 14.16 9.21
N ASP A 262 -5.75 14.67 10.34
CA ASP A 262 -5.28 16.05 10.47
C ASP A 262 -4.03 16.32 9.61
N TYR A 263 -3.12 15.34 9.48
CA TYR A 263 -1.97 15.47 8.59
C TYR A 263 -2.41 15.68 7.15
N VAL A 264 -3.40 14.92 6.71
CA VAL A 264 -3.94 15.02 5.34
C VAL A 264 -4.67 16.35 5.15
N LEU A 265 -5.56 16.73 6.07
CA LEU A 265 -6.37 17.95 5.93
C LEU A 265 -5.55 19.24 5.94
N ARG A 266 -4.40 19.25 6.63
CA ARG A 266 -3.48 20.40 6.63
C ARG A 266 -2.73 20.57 5.30
N ARG A 267 -2.40 19.47 4.62
CA ARG A 267 -1.60 19.47 3.40
C ARG A 267 -2.08 18.39 2.42
N PRO A 268 -3.33 18.45 1.97
CA PRO A 268 -3.92 17.43 1.14
C PRO A 268 -3.24 17.29 -0.23
N ASP A 269 -2.57 18.34 -0.68
CA ASP A 269 -1.74 18.38 -1.87
C ASP A 269 -0.52 17.44 -1.81
N ARG A 270 -0.12 17.02 -0.59
CA ARG A 270 1.00 16.10 -0.37
C ARG A 270 0.61 14.62 -0.48
N TYR A 271 -0.69 14.28 -0.43
CA TYR A 271 -1.20 12.90 -0.32
C TYR A 271 -2.00 12.47 -1.55
N PRO A 272 -1.37 12.24 -2.70
CA PRO A 272 -2.09 11.75 -3.88
C PRO A 272 -2.59 10.31 -3.72
N LEU A 273 -1.96 9.51 -2.89
CA LEU A 273 -2.21 8.08 -2.70
C LEU A 273 -2.53 7.77 -1.25
N PHE A 274 -3.38 6.78 -1.05
CA PHE A 274 -3.73 6.23 0.25
C PHE A 274 -3.76 4.72 0.20
N HIS A 275 -3.18 4.06 1.19
CA HIS A 275 -3.46 2.67 1.47
C HIS A 275 -4.64 2.56 2.44
N VAL A 276 -5.62 1.77 2.01
CA VAL A 276 -6.84 1.45 2.75
C VAL A 276 -6.68 0.03 3.27
N LYS A 277 -6.11 -0.10 4.48
CA LYS A 277 -6.02 -1.34 5.26
C LYS A 277 -6.89 -1.20 6.48
N ASP A 278 -7.46 -2.29 6.99
CA ASP A 278 -8.33 -2.24 8.15
C ASP A 278 -7.87 -3.21 9.26
N GLY A 279 -8.39 -3.01 10.46
CA GLY A 279 -8.11 -3.84 11.59
C GLY A 279 -9.04 -3.58 12.75
N GLU A 280 -9.28 -4.65 13.52
CA GLU A 280 -9.98 -4.58 14.79
C GLU A 280 -9.03 -4.10 15.89
N SER A 281 -9.50 -3.18 16.73
CA SER A 281 -8.77 -2.73 17.92
C SER A 281 -8.50 -3.90 18.86
N ASP A 282 -7.23 -4.11 19.17
CA ASP A 282 -6.78 -5.16 20.09
C ASP A 282 -5.68 -4.59 20.98
N PRO A 283 -6.03 -4.03 22.15
CA PRO A 283 -5.05 -3.47 23.09
C PRO A 283 -4.05 -4.50 23.63
N SER A 284 -4.32 -5.80 23.50
CA SER A 284 -3.38 -6.87 23.87
C SER A 284 -2.30 -7.10 22.81
N ASN A 285 -2.54 -6.66 21.57
CA ASN A 285 -1.57 -6.71 20.49
C ASN A 285 -0.56 -5.55 20.63
N PRO A 286 0.75 -5.79 20.47
CA PRO A 286 1.76 -4.72 20.51
C PRO A 286 1.53 -3.58 19.52
N PHE A 287 0.80 -3.84 18.44
CA PHE A 287 0.41 -2.84 17.44
C PHE A 287 -0.93 -2.16 17.77
N GLY A 288 -1.66 -2.61 18.80
CA GLY A 288 -2.98 -2.08 19.16
C GLY A 288 -4.13 -2.51 18.25
N TYR A 289 -3.83 -3.22 17.19
CA TYR A 289 -4.77 -3.68 16.17
C TYR A 289 -4.41 -5.08 15.66
N ARG A 290 -5.41 -5.82 15.25
CA ARG A 290 -5.31 -7.04 14.44
C ARG A 290 -5.84 -6.73 13.05
N MET A 291 -5.00 -6.87 12.02
CA MET A 291 -5.38 -6.58 10.64
C MET A 291 -6.51 -7.50 10.14
N THR A 292 -7.47 -6.93 9.43
CA THR A 292 -8.65 -7.60 8.87
C THR A 292 -8.89 -7.16 7.42
N ASP A 293 -9.84 -7.79 6.72
CA ASP A 293 -10.33 -7.29 5.44
C ASP A 293 -10.97 -5.90 5.63
N VAL A 294 -10.89 -5.05 4.61
CA VAL A 294 -11.47 -3.71 4.67
C VAL A 294 -12.99 -3.80 4.85
N GLY A 295 -13.48 -3.17 5.91
CA GLY A 295 -14.88 -3.19 6.33
C GLY A 295 -15.20 -4.16 7.45
N ASP A 296 -14.25 -5.01 7.86
CA ASP A 296 -14.39 -5.89 9.02
C ASP A 296 -13.69 -5.30 10.26
N GLY A 297 -12.99 -4.17 10.13
CA GLY A 297 -12.27 -3.50 11.20
C GLY A 297 -13.01 -2.27 11.76
N ASP A 298 -12.31 -1.52 12.59
CA ASP A 298 -12.85 -0.40 13.35
C ASP A 298 -12.55 0.97 12.73
N ILE A 299 -11.80 1.03 11.61
CA ILE A 299 -11.42 2.31 10.98
C ILE A 299 -12.60 2.86 10.18
N ASP A 300 -13.08 4.06 10.55
CA ASP A 300 -14.19 4.73 9.86
C ASP A 300 -13.75 5.32 8.51
N TYR A 301 -13.64 4.45 7.51
CA TYR A 301 -13.28 4.83 6.13
C TYR A 301 -14.32 5.74 5.48
N GLN A 302 -15.60 5.62 5.85
CA GLN A 302 -16.63 6.53 5.36
C GLN A 302 -16.34 7.96 5.80
N LYS A 303 -15.97 8.17 7.06
CA LYS A 303 -15.57 9.48 7.61
C LYS A 303 -14.28 9.98 6.95
N PHE A 304 -13.25 9.13 6.90
CA PHE A 304 -11.93 9.53 6.40
C PHE A 304 -12.00 9.95 4.92
N ILE A 305 -12.53 9.09 4.05
CA ILE A 305 -12.63 9.35 2.62
C ILE A 305 -13.53 10.56 2.35
N SER A 306 -14.70 10.66 3.05
CA SER A 306 -15.60 11.81 2.91
C SER A 306 -14.91 13.13 3.28
N ALA A 307 -14.12 13.15 4.34
CA ALA A 307 -13.41 14.37 4.78
C ALA A 307 -12.40 14.82 3.71
N VAL A 308 -11.65 13.89 3.14
CA VAL A 308 -10.64 14.19 2.11
C VAL A 308 -11.29 14.61 0.78
N THR A 309 -12.33 13.90 0.34
CA THR A 309 -12.97 14.14 -0.97
C THR A 309 -13.82 15.41 -1.00
N ARG A 310 -14.28 15.88 0.15
CA ARG A 310 -15.07 17.14 0.27
C ARG A 310 -14.20 18.41 0.33
N LEU A 311 -12.89 18.30 0.37
CA LEU A 311 -12.01 19.46 0.41
C LEU A 311 -12.19 20.31 -0.85
N LYS A 312 -12.71 21.52 -0.69
CA LYS A 312 -12.94 22.46 -1.79
C LYS A 312 -11.61 23.04 -2.29
N GLY A 313 -11.51 23.22 -3.60
CA GLY A 313 -10.33 23.85 -4.22
C GLY A 313 -9.13 22.91 -4.48
N HIS A 314 -9.26 21.64 -4.13
CA HIS A 314 -8.22 20.65 -4.43
C HIS A 314 -8.25 20.21 -5.90
N ARG A 315 -7.12 20.37 -6.57
CA ARG A 315 -6.90 19.86 -7.95
C ARG A 315 -6.25 18.48 -7.97
N LEU A 316 -5.84 17.94 -6.82
CA LEU A 316 -5.26 16.60 -6.73
C LEU A 316 -6.37 15.56 -6.72
N ALA A 317 -6.28 14.64 -7.65
CA ALA A 317 -7.03 13.41 -7.56
C ALA A 317 -6.37 12.54 -6.47
N HIS A 318 -7.15 12.08 -5.52
CA HIS A 318 -6.72 11.11 -4.53
C HIS A 318 -7.09 9.71 -5.01
N HIS A 319 -6.17 8.75 -4.83
CA HIS A 319 -6.29 7.37 -5.25
C HIS A 319 -6.29 6.49 -3.99
N TRP A 320 -7.14 5.46 -3.95
CA TRP A 320 -7.41 4.67 -2.76
C TRP A 320 -7.09 3.21 -3.05
N GLN A 321 -5.96 2.72 -2.54
CA GLN A 321 -5.45 1.40 -2.81
C GLN A 321 -5.79 0.47 -1.63
N ALA A 322 -6.71 -0.48 -1.82
CA ALA A 322 -6.95 -1.52 -0.82
C ALA A 322 -5.69 -2.36 -0.63
N GLU A 323 -5.34 -2.67 0.62
CA GLU A 323 -4.21 -3.53 0.92
C GLU A 323 -4.42 -4.31 2.22
N HIS A 324 -3.85 -5.51 2.27
CA HIS A 324 -3.71 -6.34 3.46
C HIS A 324 -2.34 -7.04 3.38
N ASP A 325 -1.52 -6.94 4.43
CA ASP A 325 -0.14 -7.47 4.37
C ASP A 325 -0.09 -8.98 4.25
N ASN A 326 -1.02 -9.70 4.90
CA ASN A 326 -1.08 -11.16 4.90
C ASN A 326 -2.55 -11.65 4.98
N PRO A 327 -3.36 -11.48 3.93
CA PRO A 327 -4.72 -11.95 3.93
C PRO A 327 -4.77 -13.49 4.02
N ALA A 328 -5.78 -14.03 4.70
CA ALA A 328 -5.96 -15.47 4.81
C ALA A 328 -6.24 -16.10 3.43
N GLU A 329 -6.98 -15.39 2.57
CA GLU A 329 -7.20 -15.74 1.16
C GLU A 329 -7.27 -14.44 0.34
N SER A 330 -6.30 -14.26 -0.57
CA SER A 330 -6.02 -13.00 -1.23
C SER A 330 -7.14 -12.52 -2.16
N PHE A 331 -7.78 -13.41 -2.91
CA PHE A 331 -8.90 -13.02 -3.79
C PHE A 331 -10.17 -12.71 -2.98
N THR A 332 -10.42 -13.42 -1.89
CA THR A 332 -11.54 -13.12 -0.99
C THR A 332 -11.37 -11.74 -0.36
N PHE A 333 -10.17 -11.44 0.13
CA PHE A 333 -9.82 -10.10 0.61
C PHE A 333 -10.11 -9.04 -0.46
N ALA A 334 -9.56 -9.22 -1.67
CA ALA A 334 -9.71 -8.25 -2.75
C ALA A 334 -11.19 -7.99 -3.09
N ARG A 335 -11.99 -9.07 -3.23
CA ARG A 335 -13.41 -8.96 -3.53
C ARG A 335 -14.19 -8.26 -2.41
N ARG A 336 -14.06 -8.70 -1.16
CA ARG A 336 -14.82 -8.15 -0.01
C ARG A 336 -14.47 -6.70 0.26
N SER A 337 -13.18 -6.34 0.17
CA SER A 337 -12.71 -4.97 0.34
C SER A 337 -13.29 -4.04 -0.73
N SER A 338 -13.32 -4.47 -1.99
CA SER A 338 -13.96 -3.72 -3.07
C SER A 338 -15.46 -3.55 -2.86
N GLU A 339 -16.18 -4.64 -2.55
CA GLU A 339 -17.63 -4.61 -2.26
C GLU A 339 -17.94 -3.63 -1.13
N HIS A 340 -17.17 -3.66 -0.04
CA HIS A 340 -17.34 -2.73 1.08
C HIS A 340 -17.10 -1.28 0.65
N LEU A 341 -15.96 -0.98 0.03
CA LEU A 341 -15.58 0.39 -0.37
C LEU A 341 -16.58 0.98 -1.38
N HIS A 342 -17.06 0.19 -2.33
CA HIS A 342 -18.12 0.59 -3.25
C HIS A 342 -19.48 0.79 -2.57
N SER A 343 -19.71 0.19 -1.41
CA SER A 343 -20.96 0.35 -0.65
C SER A 343 -21.05 1.66 0.13
N LEU A 344 -19.91 2.32 0.41
CA LEU A 344 -19.84 3.52 1.23
C LEU A 344 -20.61 4.68 0.59
N ARG A 345 -21.50 5.31 1.39
CA ARG A 345 -22.34 6.44 0.95
C ARG A 345 -22.14 7.64 1.87
N GLU A 346 -22.25 8.85 1.30
CA GLU A 346 -22.30 10.07 2.11
C GLU A 346 -23.48 10.01 3.07
N LYS A 347 -23.23 10.37 4.34
CA LYS A 347 -24.32 10.59 5.29
C LYS A 347 -25.06 11.87 4.89
N CYS A 348 -26.39 11.78 4.76
CA CYS A 348 -27.27 12.92 4.49
C CYS A 348 -27.26 13.92 5.65
#